data_7c1da48526f21aeee4461563fdc3b09e
#
_entry.id   7c1da48526f21aeee4461563fdc3b09e
#
_cell.length_a   1.000
_cell.length_b   1.000
_cell.length_c   1.000
_cell.angle_alpha   90.00
_cell.angle_beta   90.00
_cell.angle_gamma   90.00
#
_symmetry.space_group_name_H-M   'P 1'
#
loop_
_entity.id
_entity.type
_entity.pdbx_description
1 polymer ?
#
loop_
_entity_poly.entity_id
_entity_poly.type
_entity_poly.pdbx_seq_one_letter_code
_entity_poly.pdbx_strand_id
1 'polypeptide(L)'
;MFSFTEASYENSILELFEEMGYTHIYGPEVERDYRQPLMLDELRNSLERINSDLPEVAIEEAIYKITNYEAGALVSKNEVFMDYLQNGVEVSYQDKGEITSTLVYLVDYNDLSLNSFYVANQWTIEEYETRRPDIIIFLNGLPVVVMELKSPKADSVTIEDAYFQIRNYMKSIESCFIYNAFCVISDQTETRAGTITANLDRFMEWKTVDGNYEDTRYADFTTLMKGMFTKSRFLDIIHNFICFSYETGGAAKILAAYHQYFAVKKAIKSTKKASSDGGDGRGGVFWHTQGSGKSLSMVFYAKLLQSALNNPTIVVITDRNDLDDQLFAQFAKCKNFLRQTPIHADKRCLSDDEIRAGSNKIGLKNWLDGRETNGIIFTTMQKFEESEEPLNSRRNIVVMADEAHRSQYGFEEKVNAKTGRLTIGNARRVRDALPNATYIGFTGTPIALEDRNTLEVFGNYIDIYDMTQAVADGAT
;
A
#
# COMPACT_ATOMS: atom_id res chain seq x y z
N MET A 1 42.86 -2.50 15.86
CA MET A 1 41.68 -1.78 15.35
C MET A 1 41.11 -2.63 14.24
N PHE A 2 40.03 -3.40 14.48
CA PHE A 2 39.42 -4.20 13.44
C PHE A 2 38.89 -3.27 12.37
N SER A 3 39.35 -3.42 11.14
CA SER A 3 38.86 -2.63 10.03
C SER A 3 37.50 -3.17 9.61
N PHE A 4 36.44 -2.46 9.87
CA PHE A 4 35.09 -2.76 9.37
C PHE A 4 35.14 -2.68 7.83
N THR A 5 34.98 -3.77 7.14
CA THR A 5 35.01 -3.86 5.67
C THR A 5 33.61 -4.06 5.13
N GLU A 6 33.41 -3.87 3.82
CA GLU A 6 32.15 -4.17 3.14
C GLU A 6 31.68 -5.62 3.40
N ALA A 7 32.63 -6.59 3.33
CA ALA A 7 32.35 -7.98 3.67
C ALA A 7 31.91 -8.18 5.14
N SER A 8 32.48 -7.43 6.10
CA SER A 8 32.01 -7.53 7.49
C SER A 8 30.63 -6.87 7.69
N TYR A 9 30.31 -5.86 6.91
CA TYR A 9 28.99 -5.23 6.90
C TYR A 9 27.94 -6.17 6.29
N GLU A 10 28.24 -6.76 5.12
CA GLU A 10 27.41 -7.79 4.48
C GLU A 10 27.11 -8.93 5.48
N ASN A 11 28.12 -9.47 6.13
CA ASN A 11 27.95 -10.53 7.13
C ASN A 11 27.07 -10.12 8.31
N SER A 12 27.17 -8.88 8.82
CA SER A 12 26.30 -8.40 9.89
C SER A 12 24.82 -8.36 9.46
N ILE A 13 24.55 -8.03 8.22
CA ILE A 13 23.19 -8.08 7.65
C ILE A 13 22.70 -9.52 7.53
N LEU A 14 23.55 -10.43 7.04
CA LEU A 14 23.21 -11.85 6.91
C LEU A 14 22.88 -12.48 8.27
N GLU A 15 23.73 -12.25 9.28
CA GLU A 15 23.47 -12.70 10.66
C GLU A 15 22.15 -12.19 11.19
N LEU A 16 21.80 -10.93 10.92
CA LEU A 16 20.54 -10.34 11.31
C LEU A 16 19.33 -11.03 10.61
N PHE A 17 19.44 -11.37 9.34
CA PHE A 17 18.41 -12.14 8.64
C PHE A 17 18.25 -13.56 9.18
N GLU A 18 19.37 -14.23 9.52
CA GLU A 18 19.33 -15.56 10.16
C GLU A 18 18.64 -15.49 11.53
N GLU A 19 18.93 -14.44 12.35
CA GLU A 19 18.23 -14.19 13.60
C GLU A 19 16.71 -13.99 13.42
N MET A 20 16.28 -13.39 12.30
CA MET A 20 14.89 -13.22 11.92
C MET A 20 14.28 -14.51 11.31
N GLY A 21 15.07 -15.59 11.20
CA GLY A 21 14.63 -16.88 10.72
C GLY A 21 14.63 -17.06 9.20
N TYR A 22 15.39 -16.24 8.47
CA TYR A 22 15.68 -16.49 7.05
C TYR A 22 16.77 -17.55 6.91
N THR A 23 16.70 -18.35 5.86
CA THR A 23 17.76 -19.31 5.53
C THR A 23 18.81 -18.64 4.67
N HIS A 24 20.06 -18.63 5.14
CA HIS A 24 21.17 -18.07 4.39
C HIS A 24 21.66 -19.04 3.31
N ILE A 25 21.95 -18.48 2.14
CA ILE A 25 22.54 -19.20 0.99
C ILE A 25 23.73 -18.39 0.46
N TYR A 26 24.87 -19.03 0.39
CA TYR A 26 26.05 -18.46 -0.27
C TYR A 26 26.02 -18.82 -1.78
N GLY A 27 25.76 -17.81 -2.62
CA GLY A 27 25.51 -18.01 -4.05
C GLY A 27 26.56 -18.81 -4.81
N PRO A 28 27.89 -18.63 -4.56
CA PRO A 28 28.94 -19.38 -5.22
C PRO A 28 28.94 -20.89 -4.93
N GLU A 29 28.32 -21.38 -3.86
CA GLU A 29 28.22 -22.80 -3.50
C GLU A 29 27.01 -23.49 -4.14
N VAL A 30 26.12 -22.73 -4.79
CA VAL A 30 24.93 -23.28 -5.45
C VAL A 30 25.22 -23.57 -6.91
N GLU A 31 25.21 -24.84 -7.27
CA GLU A 31 25.30 -25.27 -8.67
C GLU A 31 23.98 -25.01 -9.40
N ARG A 32 23.97 -24.08 -10.37
CA ARG A 32 22.77 -23.66 -11.11
C ARG A 32 23.11 -23.02 -12.45
N ASP A 33 22.09 -22.84 -13.29
CA ASP A 33 22.19 -21.98 -14.47
C ASP A 33 22.14 -20.51 -14.04
N TYR A 34 23.21 -19.75 -14.26
CA TYR A 34 23.29 -18.33 -13.90
C TYR A 34 22.40 -17.43 -14.74
N ARG A 35 21.83 -17.92 -15.85
CA ARG A 35 20.82 -17.18 -16.63
C ARG A 35 19.44 -17.23 -15.99
N GLN A 36 19.22 -18.17 -15.04
CA GLN A 36 17.97 -18.29 -14.32
C GLN A 36 18.05 -17.52 -12.99
N PRO A 37 17.35 -16.37 -12.85
CA PRO A 37 17.36 -15.61 -11.60
C PRO A 37 16.55 -16.29 -10.49
N LEU A 38 15.60 -17.17 -10.83
CA LEU A 38 14.71 -17.86 -9.90
C LEU A 38 15.36 -19.12 -9.31
N MET A 39 14.97 -19.48 -8.09
CA MET A 39 15.18 -20.82 -7.53
C MET A 39 14.00 -21.71 -7.95
N LEU A 40 14.02 -22.26 -9.18
CA LEU A 40 12.87 -22.95 -9.78
C LEU A 40 12.37 -24.14 -8.97
N ASP A 41 13.28 -24.96 -8.42
CA ASP A 41 12.89 -26.12 -7.61
C ASP A 41 12.18 -25.67 -6.32
N GLU A 42 12.70 -24.64 -5.67
CA GLU A 42 12.06 -24.07 -4.47
C GLU A 42 10.72 -23.41 -4.80
N LEU A 43 10.66 -22.73 -5.95
CA LEU A 43 9.40 -22.13 -6.42
C LEU A 43 8.33 -23.21 -6.60
N ARG A 44 8.65 -24.30 -7.31
CA ARG A 44 7.75 -25.44 -7.52
C ARG A 44 7.28 -26.02 -6.19
N ASN A 45 8.22 -26.37 -5.32
CA ASN A 45 7.92 -26.95 -4.00
C ASN A 45 7.03 -26.01 -3.15
N SER A 46 7.28 -24.71 -3.22
CA SER A 46 6.46 -23.71 -2.51
C SER A 46 5.05 -23.62 -3.08
N LEU A 47 4.91 -23.60 -4.41
CA LEU A 47 3.60 -23.54 -5.05
C LEU A 47 2.75 -24.78 -4.76
N GLU A 48 3.35 -25.99 -4.81
CA GLU A 48 2.69 -27.24 -4.44
C GLU A 48 2.24 -27.24 -2.97
N ARG A 49 3.05 -26.70 -2.08
CA ARG A 49 2.73 -26.60 -0.64
C ARG A 49 1.60 -25.60 -0.36
N ILE A 50 1.63 -24.43 -1.02
CA ILE A 50 0.63 -23.37 -0.86
C ILE A 50 -0.69 -23.77 -1.49
N ASN A 51 -0.67 -24.46 -2.64
CA ASN A 51 -1.86 -24.83 -3.42
C ASN A 51 -2.06 -26.36 -3.44
N SER A 52 -2.01 -26.98 -2.29
CA SER A 52 -2.00 -28.44 -2.14
C SER A 52 -3.25 -29.15 -2.64
N ASP A 53 -4.33 -28.42 -2.91
CA ASP A 53 -5.58 -28.90 -3.48
C ASP A 53 -5.65 -28.81 -5.02
N LEU A 54 -4.65 -28.18 -5.65
CA LEU A 54 -4.57 -28.01 -7.09
C LEU A 54 -3.72 -29.12 -7.75
N PRO A 55 -4.06 -29.51 -8.99
CA PRO A 55 -3.27 -30.49 -9.72
C PRO A 55 -1.94 -29.88 -10.23
N GLU A 56 -0.94 -30.73 -10.41
CA GLU A 56 0.40 -30.35 -10.92
C GLU A 56 0.33 -29.52 -12.22
N VAL A 57 -0.60 -29.85 -13.13
CA VAL A 57 -0.78 -29.12 -14.40
C VAL A 57 -1.12 -27.64 -14.17
N ALA A 58 -1.86 -27.32 -13.11
CA ALA A 58 -2.15 -25.92 -12.76
C ALA A 58 -0.91 -25.20 -12.25
N ILE A 59 -0.09 -25.86 -11.45
CA ILE A 59 1.18 -25.35 -10.94
C ILE A 59 2.15 -25.07 -12.11
N GLU A 60 2.30 -26.02 -13.05
CA GLU A 60 3.14 -25.86 -14.23
C GLU A 60 2.71 -24.69 -15.11
N GLU A 61 1.40 -24.54 -15.32
CA GLU A 61 0.85 -23.41 -16.08
C GLU A 61 1.16 -22.07 -15.40
N ALA A 62 1.07 -22.01 -14.06
CA ALA A 62 1.45 -20.83 -13.30
C ALA A 62 2.95 -20.53 -13.44
N ILE A 63 3.83 -21.54 -13.29
CA ILE A 63 5.29 -21.40 -13.48
C ILE A 63 5.58 -20.90 -14.90
N TYR A 64 4.91 -21.47 -15.92
CA TYR A 64 5.05 -21.01 -17.30
C TYR A 64 4.70 -19.52 -17.42
N LYS A 65 3.59 -19.06 -16.88
CA LYS A 65 3.15 -17.66 -16.95
C LYS A 65 4.10 -16.70 -16.26
N ILE A 66 4.65 -17.07 -15.10
CA ILE A 66 5.59 -16.21 -14.35
C ILE A 66 7.02 -16.24 -14.89
N THR A 67 7.35 -17.18 -15.79
CA THR A 67 8.67 -17.23 -16.45
C THR A 67 8.63 -16.72 -17.89
N ASN A 68 7.47 -16.50 -18.47
CA ASN A 68 7.31 -16.10 -19.87
C ASN A 68 6.45 -14.82 -19.96
N TYR A 69 7.11 -13.69 -20.11
CA TYR A 69 6.46 -12.38 -20.27
C TYR A 69 6.47 -11.96 -21.74
N GLU A 70 5.41 -11.25 -22.16
CA GLU A 70 5.41 -10.58 -23.45
C GLU A 70 6.54 -9.54 -23.53
N ALA A 71 7.00 -9.26 -24.75
CA ALA A 71 8.00 -8.23 -24.98
C ALA A 71 7.47 -6.87 -24.53
N GLY A 72 8.25 -6.14 -23.74
CA GLY A 72 7.84 -4.85 -23.18
C GLY A 72 8.87 -4.27 -22.22
N ALA A 73 8.59 -3.09 -21.72
CA ALA A 73 9.44 -2.44 -20.74
C ALA A 73 9.44 -3.20 -19.41
N LEU A 74 10.58 -3.16 -18.69
CA LEU A 74 10.73 -3.76 -17.37
C LEU A 74 9.57 -3.44 -16.42
N VAL A 75 9.15 -2.18 -16.37
CA VAL A 75 8.07 -1.73 -15.47
C VAL A 75 6.75 -2.44 -15.77
N SER A 76 6.42 -2.66 -17.06
CA SER A 76 5.19 -3.35 -17.45
C SER A 76 5.23 -4.84 -17.09
N LYS A 77 6.36 -5.51 -17.30
CA LYS A 77 6.56 -6.91 -16.87
C LYS A 77 6.49 -7.04 -15.35
N ASN A 78 7.13 -6.11 -14.63
CA ASN A 78 7.11 -6.09 -13.18
C ASN A 78 5.70 -5.80 -12.62
N GLU A 79 4.90 -4.97 -13.28
CA GLU A 79 3.50 -4.74 -12.88
C GLU A 79 2.67 -6.03 -12.99
N VAL A 80 2.81 -6.77 -14.10
CA VAL A 80 2.15 -8.08 -14.25
C VAL A 80 2.60 -9.05 -13.17
N PHE A 81 3.91 -9.12 -12.91
CA PHE A 81 4.44 -9.97 -11.83
C PHE A 81 3.89 -9.57 -10.46
N MET A 82 3.85 -8.28 -10.15
CA MET A 82 3.33 -7.81 -8.87
C MET A 82 1.84 -8.12 -8.69
N ASP A 83 1.06 -8.09 -9.77
CA ASP A 83 -0.34 -8.54 -9.72
C ASP A 83 -0.43 -10.05 -9.43
N TYR A 84 0.41 -10.87 -10.08
CA TYR A 84 0.51 -12.30 -9.77
C TYR A 84 0.94 -12.56 -8.31
N LEU A 85 1.92 -11.82 -7.84
CA LEU A 85 2.44 -11.97 -6.47
C LEU A 85 1.37 -11.61 -5.43
N GLN A 86 0.64 -10.53 -5.64
CA GLN A 86 -0.36 -10.02 -4.70
C GLN A 86 -1.72 -10.74 -4.76
N ASN A 87 -2.09 -11.26 -5.93
CA ASN A 87 -3.46 -11.70 -6.18
C ASN A 87 -3.58 -13.13 -6.70
N GLY A 88 -2.44 -13.78 -7.01
CA GLY A 88 -2.40 -15.10 -7.63
C GLY A 88 -2.41 -15.06 -9.16
N VAL A 89 -1.99 -16.16 -9.76
CA VAL A 89 -1.93 -16.37 -11.20
C VAL A 89 -3.19 -17.09 -11.63
N GLU A 90 -4.01 -16.45 -12.47
CA GLU A 90 -5.15 -17.13 -13.09
C GLU A 90 -4.64 -18.13 -14.12
N VAL A 91 -4.99 -19.40 -13.96
CA VAL A 91 -4.63 -20.49 -14.87
C VAL A 91 -5.87 -21.24 -15.34
N SER A 92 -5.77 -21.80 -16.53
CA SER A 92 -6.83 -22.67 -17.08
C SER A 92 -6.23 -24.00 -17.49
N TYR A 93 -6.82 -25.09 -17.03
CA TYR A 93 -6.35 -26.44 -17.32
C TYR A 93 -7.55 -27.37 -17.61
N GLN A 94 -7.27 -28.51 -18.22
CA GLN A 94 -8.29 -29.50 -18.51
C GLN A 94 -8.43 -30.47 -17.33
N ASP A 95 -9.61 -30.53 -16.72
CA ASP A 95 -9.98 -31.53 -15.72
C ASP A 95 -11.18 -32.33 -16.22
N LYS A 96 -11.04 -33.68 -16.27
CA LYS A 96 -12.10 -34.63 -16.69
C LYS A 96 -12.79 -34.26 -18.00
N GLY A 97 -12.10 -33.62 -18.93
CA GLY A 97 -12.62 -33.24 -20.25
C GLY A 97 -13.23 -31.84 -20.29
N GLU A 98 -13.31 -31.12 -19.19
CA GLU A 98 -13.79 -29.75 -19.10
C GLU A 98 -12.63 -28.79 -18.84
N ILE A 99 -12.73 -27.53 -19.32
CA ILE A 99 -11.76 -26.47 -19.02
C ILE A 99 -12.16 -25.86 -17.69
N THR A 100 -11.25 -25.93 -16.72
CA THR A 100 -11.40 -25.35 -15.40
C THR A 100 -10.43 -24.18 -15.24
N SER A 101 -10.88 -23.06 -14.69
CA SER A 101 -10.05 -21.91 -14.35
C SER A 101 -9.95 -21.76 -12.84
N THR A 102 -8.74 -21.47 -12.35
CA THR A 102 -8.45 -21.28 -10.92
C THR A 102 -7.34 -20.25 -10.72
N LEU A 103 -7.14 -19.85 -9.47
CA LEU A 103 -5.98 -19.03 -9.06
C LEU A 103 -4.93 -19.92 -8.40
N VAL A 104 -3.68 -19.78 -8.83
CA VAL A 104 -2.51 -20.35 -8.17
C VAL A 104 -1.82 -19.22 -7.39
N TYR A 105 -1.78 -19.35 -6.08
CA TYR A 105 -1.17 -18.35 -5.21
C TYR A 105 0.35 -18.56 -5.13
N LEU A 106 1.11 -17.49 -5.35
CA LEU A 106 2.57 -17.51 -5.25
C LEU A 106 3.05 -17.36 -3.80
N VAL A 107 2.22 -16.79 -2.93
CA VAL A 107 2.49 -16.51 -1.52
C VAL A 107 1.23 -16.78 -0.71
N ASP A 108 1.38 -17.44 0.44
CA ASP A 108 0.31 -17.48 1.45
C ASP A 108 0.50 -16.32 2.42
N TYR A 109 -0.40 -15.35 2.35
CA TYR A 109 -0.39 -14.16 3.22
C TYR A 109 -1.04 -14.39 4.59
N ASN A 110 -1.69 -15.54 4.82
CA ASN A 110 -2.37 -15.89 6.06
C ASN A 110 -1.53 -16.83 6.93
N ASP A 111 -0.90 -17.82 6.32
CA ASP A 111 -0.03 -18.77 7.02
C ASP A 111 1.43 -18.59 6.60
N LEU A 112 2.22 -17.96 7.46
CA LEU A 112 3.65 -17.72 7.23
C LEU A 112 4.45 -19.02 7.05
N SER A 113 4.00 -20.13 7.65
CA SER A 113 4.72 -21.41 7.66
C SER A 113 4.70 -22.10 6.30
N LEU A 114 3.76 -21.73 5.43
CA LEU A 114 3.67 -22.24 4.07
C LEU A 114 4.66 -21.56 3.11
N ASN A 115 5.30 -20.47 3.54
CA ASN A 115 6.28 -19.75 2.73
C ASN A 115 7.71 -20.07 3.13
N SER A 116 8.62 -19.97 2.17
CA SER A 116 10.05 -20.05 2.38
C SER A 116 10.72 -18.69 2.19
N PHE A 117 11.66 -18.40 3.08
CA PHE A 117 12.37 -17.12 3.12
C PHE A 117 13.87 -17.38 3.11
N TYR A 118 14.54 -16.89 2.07
CA TYR A 118 16.00 -17.02 1.96
C TYR A 118 16.65 -15.66 1.83
N VAL A 119 17.83 -15.53 2.38
CA VAL A 119 18.78 -14.46 2.12
C VAL A 119 19.99 -15.02 1.40
N ALA A 120 20.21 -14.60 0.17
CA ALA A 120 21.34 -15.06 -0.63
C ALA A 120 22.33 -13.91 -0.84
N ASN A 121 23.60 -14.15 -0.59
CA ASN A 121 24.66 -13.21 -0.93
C ASN A 121 25.50 -13.70 -2.09
N GLN A 122 26.13 -12.75 -2.80
CA GLN A 122 27.02 -13.03 -3.93
C GLN A 122 26.34 -13.91 -5.01
N TRP A 123 25.04 -13.70 -5.26
CA TRP A 123 24.23 -14.44 -6.22
C TRP A 123 24.53 -13.98 -7.64
N THR A 124 25.28 -14.80 -8.40
CA THR A 124 25.67 -14.47 -9.78
C THR A 124 24.49 -14.59 -10.74
N ILE A 125 24.27 -13.59 -11.58
CA ILE A 125 23.27 -13.58 -12.66
C ILE A 125 23.97 -13.21 -13.96
N GLU A 126 23.68 -13.95 -15.02
CA GLU A 126 24.27 -13.82 -16.35
C GLU A 126 23.16 -13.51 -17.37
N GLU A 127 23.15 -12.31 -17.94
CA GLU A 127 22.20 -11.91 -18.98
C GLU A 127 22.95 -11.09 -20.06
N TYR A 128 22.75 -9.76 -20.14
CA TYR A 128 23.55 -8.91 -21.02
C TYR A 128 24.99 -8.77 -20.51
N GLU A 129 25.15 -8.82 -19.22
CA GLU A 129 26.43 -8.85 -18.50
C GLU A 129 26.31 -9.80 -17.30
N THR A 130 27.46 -10.27 -16.81
CA THR A 130 27.51 -11.03 -15.56
C THR A 130 27.55 -10.05 -14.39
N ARG A 131 26.58 -10.15 -13.49
CA ARG A 131 26.45 -9.31 -12.29
C ARG A 131 26.28 -10.16 -11.05
N ARG A 132 26.61 -9.56 -9.92
CA ARG A 132 26.55 -10.21 -8.62
C ARG A 132 26.13 -9.19 -7.58
N PRO A 133 24.81 -8.99 -7.36
CA PRO A 133 24.30 -8.18 -6.27
C PRO A 133 24.80 -8.68 -4.92
N ASP A 134 25.01 -7.77 -3.97
CA ASP A 134 25.53 -8.12 -2.65
C ASP A 134 24.57 -9.06 -1.93
N ILE A 135 23.30 -8.69 -1.84
CA ILE A 135 22.26 -9.50 -1.20
C ILE A 135 20.99 -9.54 -2.05
N ILE A 136 20.40 -10.73 -2.15
CA ILE A 136 19.05 -10.92 -2.71
C ILE A 136 18.18 -11.63 -1.67
N ILE A 137 16.98 -11.12 -1.44
CA ILE A 137 15.96 -11.80 -0.64
C ILE A 137 15.03 -12.58 -1.56
N PHE A 138 14.94 -13.88 -1.32
CA PHE A 138 14.01 -14.76 -2.02
C PHE A 138 12.81 -15.08 -1.13
N LEU A 139 11.63 -15.01 -1.74
CA LEU A 139 10.36 -15.46 -1.18
C LEU A 139 9.83 -16.57 -2.09
N ASN A 140 9.71 -17.79 -1.57
CA ASN A 140 9.24 -18.96 -2.35
C ASN A 140 10.04 -19.17 -3.66
N GLY A 141 11.35 -18.92 -3.64
CA GLY A 141 12.21 -19.02 -4.81
C GLY A 141 12.19 -17.81 -5.76
N LEU A 142 11.42 -16.76 -5.47
CA LEU A 142 11.32 -15.52 -6.25
C LEU A 142 12.25 -14.45 -5.68
N PRO A 143 13.15 -13.80 -6.46
CA PRO A 143 14.09 -12.78 -6.01
C PRO A 143 13.39 -11.43 -5.84
N VAL A 144 12.66 -11.27 -4.73
CA VAL A 144 11.75 -10.12 -4.53
C VAL A 144 12.43 -8.85 -4.03
N VAL A 145 13.63 -8.93 -3.44
CA VAL A 145 14.40 -7.75 -3.04
C VAL A 145 15.86 -7.88 -3.46
N VAL A 146 16.39 -6.83 -4.04
CA VAL A 146 17.82 -6.68 -4.35
C VAL A 146 18.39 -5.60 -3.45
N MET A 147 19.51 -5.90 -2.78
CA MET A 147 20.21 -4.95 -1.92
C MET A 147 21.62 -4.68 -2.45
N GLU A 148 22.01 -3.44 -2.43
CA GLU A 148 23.39 -3.00 -2.74
C GLU A 148 23.97 -2.27 -1.55
N LEU A 149 25.14 -2.69 -1.15
CA LEU A 149 25.85 -2.21 0.03
C LEU A 149 27.12 -1.48 -0.39
N LYS A 150 27.47 -0.42 0.32
CA LYS A 150 28.73 0.29 0.14
C LYS A 150 29.43 0.44 1.47
N SER A 151 30.76 0.42 1.42
CA SER A 151 31.59 0.64 2.61
C SER A 151 32.01 2.09 2.72
N PRO A 152 31.80 2.77 3.86
CA PRO A 152 32.18 4.17 4.07
C PRO A 152 33.69 4.42 4.12
N LYS A 153 34.53 3.40 3.99
CA LYS A 153 35.99 3.55 4.08
C LYS A 153 36.70 4.14 2.87
N ALA A 154 36.06 4.10 1.71
CA ALA A 154 36.53 4.87 0.58
C ALA A 154 36.00 6.29 0.75
N ASP A 155 36.86 7.27 1.00
CA ASP A 155 36.53 8.70 1.23
C ASP A 155 35.63 9.37 0.15
N SER A 156 35.09 8.60 -0.79
CA SER A 156 34.30 9.06 -1.93
C SER A 156 33.10 8.16 -2.30
N VAL A 157 32.79 7.08 -1.58
CA VAL A 157 31.69 6.17 -1.92
C VAL A 157 30.48 6.47 -1.03
N THR A 158 29.34 6.73 -1.67
CA THR A 158 28.12 7.23 -1.03
C THR A 158 26.92 6.33 -1.34
N ILE A 159 25.79 6.61 -0.71
CA ILE A 159 24.51 5.94 -1.00
C ILE A 159 24.05 6.15 -2.45
N GLU A 160 24.45 7.25 -3.10
CA GLU A 160 24.23 7.51 -4.51
C GLU A 160 24.91 6.45 -5.39
N ASP A 161 26.11 5.99 -5.02
CA ASP A 161 26.81 4.94 -5.78
C ASP A 161 26.06 3.62 -5.69
N ALA A 162 25.51 3.26 -4.54
CA ALA A 162 24.64 2.11 -4.38
C ALA A 162 23.39 2.23 -5.25
N TYR A 163 22.77 3.41 -5.29
CA TYR A 163 21.62 3.67 -6.16
C TYR A 163 21.97 3.51 -7.63
N PHE A 164 23.06 4.11 -8.11
CA PHE A 164 23.48 3.99 -9.49
C PHE A 164 23.84 2.54 -9.85
N GLN A 165 24.39 1.78 -8.91
CA GLN A 165 24.68 0.37 -9.12
C GLN A 165 23.39 -0.46 -9.32
N ILE A 166 22.36 -0.24 -8.51
CA ILE A 166 21.02 -0.83 -8.73
C ILE A 166 20.47 -0.44 -10.11
N ARG A 167 20.61 0.82 -10.53
CA ARG A 167 20.19 1.27 -11.88
C ARG A 167 20.96 0.58 -13.00
N ASN A 168 22.25 0.28 -12.79
CA ASN A 168 23.06 -0.48 -13.74
C ASN A 168 22.63 -1.95 -13.79
N TYR A 169 22.31 -2.55 -12.64
CA TYR A 169 21.79 -3.93 -12.61
C TYR A 169 20.48 -4.05 -13.40
N MET A 170 19.56 -3.09 -13.26
CA MET A 170 18.32 -3.07 -14.04
C MET A 170 18.52 -3.10 -15.55
N LYS A 171 19.68 -2.64 -16.04
CA LYS A 171 20.04 -2.65 -17.47
C LYS A 171 20.78 -3.92 -17.88
N SER A 172 21.60 -4.49 -16.98
CA SER A 172 22.51 -5.59 -17.30
C SER A 172 21.95 -6.97 -16.94
N ILE A 173 21.03 -7.03 -15.96
CA ILE A 173 20.33 -8.24 -15.49
C ILE A 173 18.84 -7.96 -15.29
N GLU A 174 18.17 -7.45 -16.35
CA GLU A 174 16.76 -7.03 -16.32
C GLU A 174 15.83 -8.13 -15.82
N SER A 175 16.11 -9.38 -16.18
CA SER A 175 15.30 -10.56 -15.80
C SER A 175 15.10 -10.70 -14.29
N CYS A 176 16.11 -10.37 -13.47
CA CYS A 176 15.98 -10.38 -12.01
C CYS A 176 14.99 -9.34 -11.51
N PHE A 177 14.96 -8.17 -12.15
CA PHE A 177 14.11 -7.04 -11.72
C PHE A 177 12.65 -7.17 -12.16
N ILE A 178 12.32 -8.10 -13.05
CA ILE A 178 10.93 -8.48 -13.33
C ILE A 178 10.25 -8.93 -12.04
N TYR A 179 10.94 -9.64 -11.16
CA TYR A 179 10.43 -10.20 -9.90
C TYR A 179 10.63 -9.30 -8.69
N ASN A 180 11.18 -8.11 -8.88
CA ASN A 180 11.52 -7.24 -7.78
C ASN A 180 10.28 -6.57 -7.17
N ALA A 181 10.09 -6.69 -5.86
CA ALA A 181 9.10 -5.94 -5.10
C ALA A 181 9.62 -4.53 -4.76
N PHE A 182 10.83 -4.45 -4.20
CA PHE A 182 11.55 -3.20 -3.94
C PHE A 182 13.07 -3.45 -3.83
N CYS A 183 13.85 -2.38 -3.82
CA CYS A 183 15.29 -2.40 -3.66
C CYS A 183 15.69 -1.77 -2.32
N VAL A 184 16.86 -2.17 -1.80
CA VAL A 184 17.48 -1.53 -0.64
C VAL A 184 18.89 -1.08 -1.01
N ILE A 185 19.24 0.13 -0.63
CA ILE A 185 20.58 0.70 -0.77
C ILE A 185 21.09 1.11 0.60
N SER A 186 22.37 0.88 0.85
CA SER A 186 22.99 1.27 2.12
C SER A 186 24.47 1.58 1.97
N ASP A 187 24.92 2.59 2.73
CA ASP A 187 26.34 2.93 2.88
C ASP A 187 26.82 2.78 4.33
N GLN A 188 26.07 2.04 5.16
CA GLN A 188 26.29 1.85 6.59
C GLN A 188 25.80 3.01 7.47
N THR A 189 25.88 4.26 7.01
CA THR A 189 25.35 5.43 7.72
C THR A 189 23.87 5.65 7.44
N GLU A 190 23.49 5.39 6.21
CA GLU A 190 22.11 5.45 5.74
C GLU A 190 21.68 4.14 5.12
N THR A 191 20.44 3.77 5.34
CA THR A 191 19.80 2.61 4.70
C THR A 191 18.42 3.00 4.23
N ARG A 192 18.17 2.88 2.92
CA ARG A 192 16.96 3.33 2.27
C ARG A 192 16.35 2.25 1.39
N ALA A 193 15.02 2.21 1.33
CA ALA A 193 14.25 1.33 0.45
C ALA A 193 13.51 2.13 -0.61
N GLY A 194 13.44 1.60 -1.82
CA GLY A 194 12.74 2.23 -2.94
C GLY A 194 12.39 1.25 -4.04
N THR A 195 11.69 1.69 -5.07
CA THR A 195 11.23 0.85 -6.17
C THR A 195 12.05 1.01 -7.44
N ILE A 196 11.85 0.11 -8.39
CA ILE A 196 12.53 0.16 -9.71
C ILE A 196 12.26 1.44 -10.50
N THR A 197 11.19 2.17 -10.20
CA THR A 197 10.86 3.44 -10.87
C THR A 197 11.24 4.67 -10.03
N ALA A 198 11.66 4.48 -8.78
CA ALA A 198 11.95 5.57 -7.86
C ALA A 198 13.28 6.27 -8.22
N ASN A 199 13.26 7.62 -8.20
CA ASN A 199 14.50 8.40 -8.12
C ASN A 199 15.09 8.29 -6.72
N LEU A 200 16.35 8.69 -6.55
CA LEU A 200 17.06 8.62 -5.27
C LEU A 200 16.27 9.30 -4.12
N ASP A 201 15.66 10.46 -4.36
CA ASP A 201 14.85 11.20 -3.37
C ASP A 201 13.59 10.42 -2.91
N ARG A 202 13.24 9.37 -3.63
CA ARG A 202 12.12 8.47 -3.29
C ARG A 202 12.56 7.16 -2.67
N PHE A 203 13.86 6.97 -2.47
CA PHE A 203 14.40 5.95 -1.59
C PHE A 203 14.36 6.49 -0.17
N MET A 204 13.57 5.87 0.69
CA MET A 204 13.28 6.39 2.02
C MET A 204 13.81 5.46 3.11
N GLU A 205 14.26 6.07 4.21
CA GLU A 205 14.60 5.35 5.43
C GLU A 205 13.37 4.74 6.07
N TRP A 206 13.57 3.66 6.81
CA TRP A 206 12.54 3.08 7.68
C TRP A 206 12.95 3.30 9.12
N LYS A 207 12.33 4.27 9.79
CA LYS A 207 12.84 4.86 11.05
C LYS A 207 12.23 4.26 12.33
N THR A 208 11.50 3.17 12.25
CA THR A 208 10.94 2.53 13.45
C THR A 208 10.68 1.05 13.21
N VAL A 209 10.90 0.24 14.24
CA VAL A 209 10.61 -1.20 14.19
C VAL A 209 9.14 -1.50 14.49
N ASP A 210 8.49 -0.73 15.36
CA ASP A 210 7.17 -1.04 15.91
C ASP A 210 6.11 0.07 15.69
N GLY A 211 6.50 1.18 15.07
CA GLY A 211 5.64 2.35 14.85
C GLY A 211 5.68 3.37 15.97
N ASN A 212 6.67 3.28 16.87
CA ASN A 212 6.98 4.31 17.85
C ASN A 212 7.93 5.34 17.22
N TYR A 213 7.45 6.56 17.01
CA TYR A 213 8.22 7.61 16.32
C TYR A 213 9.21 8.35 17.25
N GLU A 214 9.22 8.09 18.55
CA GLU A 214 10.11 8.77 19.50
C GLU A 214 11.58 8.43 19.25
N ASP A 215 11.88 7.22 18.80
CA ASP A 215 13.24 6.71 18.56
C ASP A 215 13.74 6.85 17.12
N THR A 216 13.02 7.57 16.26
CA THR A 216 13.32 7.63 14.81
C THR A 216 14.58 8.42 14.44
N ARG A 217 15.21 9.12 15.38
CA ARG A 217 16.38 9.96 15.12
C ARG A 217 17.68 9.20 14.81
N TYR A 218 17.72 7.91 15.12
CA TYR A 218 18.91 7.06 14.99
C TYR A 218 18.58 5.77 14.23
N ALA A 219 17.92 5.91 13.08
CA ALA A 219 17.65 4.77 12.23
C ALA A 219 18.95 4.27 11.58
N ASP A 220 19.37 3.09 11.97
CA ASP A 220 20.45 2.33 11.33
C ASP A 220 19.90 1.22 10.42
N PHE A 221 20.79 0.45 9.79
CA PHE A 221 20.38 -0.68 8.95
C PHE A 221 19.54 -1.70 9.74
N THR A 222 19.80 -1.89 11.02
CA THR A 222 19.04 -2.80 11.88
C THR A 222 17.58 -2.39 12.00
N THR A 223 17.33 -1.08 12.11
CA THR A 223 15.95 -0.54 12.19
C THR A 223 15.19 -0.79 10.90
N LEU A 224 15.79 -0.56 9.73
CA LEU A 224 15.14 -0.87 8.45
C LEU A 224 14.95 -2.38 8.29
N MET A 225 15.99 -3.19 8.56
CA MET A 225 15.89 -4.65 8.38
C MET A 225 14.81 -5.25 9.28
N LYS A 226 14.83 -4.99 10.59
CA LYS A 226 13.78 -5.45 11.51
C LYS A 226 12.42 -4.83 11.23
N GLY A 227 12.42 -3.56 10.81
CA GLY A 227 11.22 -2.80 10.49
C GLY A 227 10.50 -3.28 9.24
N MET A 228 11.19 -3.68 8.20
CA MET A 228 10.58 -4.13 6.94
C MET A 228 10.54 -5.66 6.78
N PHE A 229 11.58 -6.38 7.27
CA PHE A 229 11.79 -7.79 6.96
C PHE A 229 11.37 -8.77 8.07
N THR A 230 10.79 -8.32 9.18
CA THR A 230 10.02 -9.24 10.03
C THR A 230 8.97 -9.93 9.15
N LYS A 231 8.99 -11.26 9.04
CA LYS A 231 8.29 -12.04 8.02
C LYS A 231 6.84 -11.63 7.79
N SER A 232 6.07 -11.45 8.86
CA SER A 232 4.65 -11.03 8.77
C SER A 232 4.51 -9.63 8.17
N ARG A 233 5.39 -8.69 8.53
CA ARG A 233 5.36 -7.33 7.98
C ARG A 233 5.90 -7.29 6.56
N PHE A 234 6.92 -8.06 6.26
CA PHE A 234 7.45 -8.19 4.92
C PHE A 234 6.37 -8.64 3.92
N LEU A 235 5.62 -9.67 4.27
CA LEU A 235 4.49 -10.11 3.45
C LEU A 235 3.38 -9.06 3.38
N ASP A 236 3.06 -8.39 4.47
CA ASP A 236 2.03 -7.33 4.50
C ASP A 236 2.44 -6.13 3.62
N ILE A 237 3.72 -5.72 3.65
CA ILE A 237 4.24 -4.66 2.76
C ILE A 237 4.08 -5.07 1.29
N ILE A 238 4.51 -6.26 0.91
CA ILE A 238 4.39 -6.75 -0.47
C ILE A 238 2.93 -6.79 -0.92
N HIS A 239 2.06 -7.32 -0.09
CA HIS A 239 0.64 -7.53 -0.42
C HIS A 239 -0.16 -6.22 -0.50
N ASN A 240 0.06 -5.30 0.46
CA ASN A 240 -0.87 -4.21 0.73
C ASN A 240 -0.28 -2.80 0.60
N PHE A 241 1.05 -2.66 0.50
CA PHE A 241 1.73 -1.37 0.57
C PHE A 241 2.68 -1.09 -0.60
N ILE A 242 2.53 -1.84 -1.69
CA ILE A 242 3.16 -1.59 -2.98
C ILE A 242 2.06 -1.48 -4.04
N CYS A 243 2.06 -0.39 -4.79
CA CYS A 243 1.09 -0.17 -5.87
C CYS A 243 1.73 0.48 -7.09
N PHE A 244 1.01 0.45 -8.22
CA PHE A 244 1.36 1.23 -9.40
C PHE A 244 0.38 2.40 -9.54
N SER A 245 0.93 3.57 -9.83
CA SER A 245 0.21 4.80 -10.13
C SER A 245 0.49 5.19 -11.57
N TYR A 246 -0.55 5.46 -12.35
CA TYR A 246 -0.42 5.82 -13.76
C TYR A 246 -0.32 7.33 -13.92
N GLU A 247 0.89 7.80 -14.24
CA GLU A 247 1.21 9.19 -14.50
C GLU A 247 1.31 9.48 -16.01
N THR A 248 1.37 10.76 -16.38
CA THR A 248 1.52 11.18 -17.79
C THR A 248 2.79 10.60 -18.45
N GLY A 249 3.81 10.28 -17.65
CA GLY A 249 5.09 9.70 -18.10
C GLY A 249 5.16 8.17 -18.07
N GLY A 250 4.08 7.48 -17.70
CA GLY A 250 4.02 6.03 -17.55
C GLY A 250 3.67 5.56 -16.14
N ALA A 251 3.76 4.26 -15.91
CA ALA A 251 3.50 3.68 -14.61
C ALA A 251 4.66 3.94 -13.62
N ALA A 252 4.34 4.47 -12.46
CA ALA A 252 5.25 4.65 -11.33
C ALA A 252 4.91 3.62 -10.24
N LYS A 253 5.88 2.80 -9.86
CA LYS A 253 5.75 1.87 -8.74
C LYS A 253 6.03 2.59 -7.44
N ILE A 254 5.14 2.46 -6.47
CA ILE A 254 5.17 3.16 -5.19
C ILE A 254 5.28 2.15 -4.06
N LEU A 255 6.21 2.38 -3.15
CA LEU A 255 6.35 1.70 -1.86
C LEU A 255 5.91 2.68 -0.77
N ALA A 256 5.06 2.24 0.14
CA ALA A 256 4.65 3.07 1.27
C ALA A 256 5.84 3.37 2.21
N ALA A 257 5.90 4.60 2.70
CA ALA A 257 6.83 4.97 3.77
C ALA A 257 6.40 4.36 5.11
N TYR A 258 7.34 4.27 6.07
CA TYR A 258 7.06 3.70 7.39
C TYR A 258 5.90 4.38 8.10
N HIS A 259 5.85 5.73 8.07
CA HIS A 259 4.77 6.49 8.70
C HIS A 259 3.40 6.19 8.05
N GLN A 260 3.35 6.00 6.72
CA GLN A 260 2.13 5.60 6.02
C GLN A 260 1.70 4.18 6.43
N TYR A 261 2.65 3.24 6.45
CA TYR A 261 2.39 1.85 6.85
C TYR A 261 1.75 1.79 8.25
N PHE A 262 2.43 2.32 9.26
CA PHE A 262 1.97 2.22 10.65
C PHE A 262 0.68 3.00 10.89
N ALA A 263 0.54 4.19 10.33
CA ALA A 263 -0.67 4.99 10.46
C ALA A 263 -1.89 4.30 9.83
N VAL A 264 -1.74 3.72 8.63
CA VAL A 264 -2.82 2.96 7.97
C VAL A 264 -3.18 1.71 8.78
N LYS A 265 -2.21 0.97 9.32
CA LYS A 265 -2.50 -0.20 10.19
C LYS A 265 -3.26 0.22 11.46
N LYS A 266 -2.88 1.32 12.11
CA LYS A 266 -3.60 1.90 13.25
C LYS A 266 -5.03 2.31 12.85
N ALA A 267 -5.19 2.94 11.68
CA ALA A 267 -6.50 3.35 11.16
C ALA A 267 -7.43 2.17 10.91
N ILE A 268 -6.95 1.09 10.28
CA ILE A 268 -7.71 -0.14 10.08
C ILE A 268 -8.15 -0.75 11.41
N LYS A 269 -7.25 -0.83 12.39
CA LYS A 269 -7.58 -1.35 13.72
C LYS A 269 -8.67 -0.53 14.41
N SER A 270 -8.57 0.80 14.35
CA SER A 270 -9.57 1.72 14.91
C SER A 270 -10.92 1.58 14.21
N THR A 271 -10.93 1.55 12.88
CA THR A 271 -12.15 1.41 12.07
C THR A 271 -12.84 0.07 12.32
N LYS A 272 -12.11 -1.04 12.40
CA LYS A 272 -12.68 -2.35 12.77
C LYS A 272 -13.40 -2.30 14.13
N LYS A 273 -12.81 -1.64 15.12
CA LYS A 273 -13.43 -1.45 16.44
C LYS A 273 -14.68 -0.58 16.34
N ALA A 274 -14.60 0.54 15.61
CA ALA A 274 -15.71 1.49 15.49
C ALA A 274 -16.90 0.92 14.72
N SER A 275 -16.66 0.05 13.74
CA SER A 275 -17.68 -0.59 12.89
C SER A 275 -18.28 -1.87 13.47
N SER A 276 -17.70 -2.41 14.55
CA SER A 276 -18.19 -3.63 15.19
C SER A 276 -19.58 -3.44 15.85
N ASP A 277 -20.23 -4.55 16.21
CA ASP A 277 -21.47 -4.50 16.97
C ASP A 277 -21.23 -3.81 18.31
N GLY A 278 -21.98 -2.72 18.59
CA GLY A 278 -21.75 -1.85 19.73
C GLY A 278 -20.64 -0.82 19.57
N GLY A 279 -19.99 -0.75 18.41
CA GLY A 279 -19.07 0.34 18.06
C GLY A 279 -19.81 1.67 17.87
N ASP A 280 -19.11 2.78 18.12
CA ASP A 280 -19.67 4.14 18.10
C ASP A 280 -19.62 4.80 16.70
N GLY A 281 -19.12 4.09 15.69
CA GLY A 281 -18.95 4.60 14.33
C GLY A 281 -17.85 5.68 14.20
N ARG A 282 -16.96 5.82 15.19
CA ARG A 282 -15.89 6.83 15.21
C ARG A 282 -14.54 6.17 14.95
N GLY A 283 -14.11 6.16 13.70
CA GLY A 283 -12.87 5.56 13.25
C GLY A 283 -11.61 6.30 13.69
N GLY A 284 -11.73 7.59 14.03
CA GLY A 284 -10.65 8.45 14.52
C GLY A 284 -10.16 9.48 13.51
N VAL A 285 -9.10 10.21 13.89
CA VAL A 285 -8.48 11.27 13.07
C VAL A 285 -7.05 10.86 12.71
N PHE A 286 -6.76 10.86 11.41
CA PHE A 286 -5.47 10.63 10.80
C PHE A 286 -4.85 11.99 10.47
N TRP A 287 -3.89 12.44 11.31
CA TRP A 287 -3.23 13.72 11.09
C TRP A 287 -1.80 13.53 10.58
N HIS A 288 -1.61 13.79 9.31
CA HIS A 288 -0.30 13.84 8.66
C HIS A 288 -0.13 15.17 7.94
N THR A 289 0.99 15.84 8.16
CA THR A 289 1.27 17.17 7.59
C THR A 289 1.16 17.16 6.06
N GLN A 290 0.97 18.34 5.49
CA GLN A 290 0.95 18.50 4.03
C GLN A 290 2.29 18.05 3.42
N GLY A 291 2.26 17.37 2.27
CA GLY A 291 3.46 16.81 1.63
C GLY A 291 3.81 15.38 2.06
N SER A 292 3.31 14.87 3.20
CA SER A 292 3.60 13.52 3.74
C SER A 292 3.03 12.34 2.92
N GLY A 293 2.35 12.58 1.80
CA GLY A 293 1.72 11.54 1.00
C GLY A 293 0.36 11.05 1.52
N LYS A 294 -0.39 11.90 2.24
CA LYS A 294 -1.72 11.60 2.80
C LYS A 294 -2.66 10.94 1.80
N SER A 295 -2.74 11.44 0.55
CA SER A 295 -3.60 10.86 -0.50
C SER A 295 -3.26 9.40 -0.81
N LEU A 296 -1.98 9.03 -0.81
CA LEU A 296 -1.55 7.64 -0.97
C LEU A 296 -1.88 6.80 0.27
N SER A 297 -1.75 7.36 1.48
CA SER A 297 -2.21 6.69 2.71
C SER A 297 -3.71 6.37 2.64
N MET A 298 -4.52 7.27 2.09
CA MET A 298 -5.96 7.04 1.87
C MET A 298 -6.21 5.92 0.84
N VAL A 299 -5.40 5.81 -0.21
CA VAL A 299 -5.47 4.70 -1.18
C VAL A 299 -5.12 3.36 -0.50
N PHE A 300 -4.02 3.28 0.25
CA PHE A 300 -3.65 2.08 1.00
C PHE A 300 -4.71 1.70 2.03
N TYR A 301 -5.24 2.69 2.74
CA TYR A 301 -6.31 2.46 3.69
C TYR A 301 -7.58 1.91 3.01
N ALA A 302 -8.00 2.48 1.87
CA ALA A 302 -9.14 2.00 1.10
C ALA A 302 -8.93 0.55 0.62
N LYS A 303 -7.70 0.19 0.20
CA LYS A 303 -7.34 -1.18 -0.17
C LYS A 303 -7.48 -2.15 0.99
N LEU A 304 -6.94 -1.80 2.16
CA LEU A 304 -7.01 -2.68 3.33
C LEU A 304 -8.44 -2.81 3.89
N LEU A 305 -9.28 -1.80 3.75
CA LEU A 305 -10.68 -1.86 4.15
C LEU A 305 -11.43 -2.99 3.43
N GLN A 306 -11.09 -3.28 2.17
CA GLN A 306 -11.76 -4.32 1.37
C GLN A 306 -11.70 -5.68 2.07
N SER A 307 -10.50 -6.08 2.52
CA SER A 307 -10.33 -7.34 3.25
C SER A 307 -10.75 -7.23 4.72
N ALA A 308 -10.50 -6.08 5.36
CA ALA A 308 -10.74 -5.89 6.79
C ALA A 308 -12.23 -5.86 7.18
N LEU A 309 -13.12 -5.40 6.28
CA LEU A 309 -14.55 -5.21 6.50
C LEU A 309 -15.43 -5.85 5.41
N ASN A 310 -14.95 -6.88 4.74
CA ASN A 310 -15.69 -7.61 3.70
C ASN A 310 -16.25 -6.69 2.60
N ASN A 311 -15.37 -5.93 1.95
CA ASN A 311 -15.69 -5.00 0.87
C ASN A 311 -16.77 -3.96 1.24
N PRO A 312 -16.52 -3.06 2.19
CA PRO A 312 -17.46 -2.00 2.54
C PRO A 312 -17.62 -1.02 1.37
N THR A 313 -18.73 -0.30 1.36
CA THR A 313 -18.87 0.87 0.51
C THR A 313 -18.07 2.02 1.12
N ILE A 314 -17.18 2.63 0.34
CA ILE A 314 -16.36 3.76 0.76
C ILE A 314 -16.93 5.04 0.16
N VAL A 315 -17.27 6.00 1.02
CA VAL A 315 -17.71 7.34 0.63
C VAL A 315 -16.59 8.33 0.98
N VAL A 316 -15.96 8.91 -0.02
CA VAL A 316 -14.91 9.92 0.17
C VAL A 316 -15.56 11.29 0.08
N ILE A 317 -15.46 12.07 1.16
CA ILE A 317 -16.01 13.41 1.24
C ILE A 317 -14.88 14.42 1.19
N THR A 318 -14.98 15.36 0.26
CA THR A 318 -14.03 16.47 0.09
C THR A 318 -14.76 17.81 0.33
N ASP A 319 -13.99 18.84 0.71
CA ASP A 319 -14.54 20.16 1.00
C ASP A 319 -14.82 20.98 -0.26
N ARG A 320 -13.95 20.90 -1.26
CA ARG A 320 -14.00 21.69 -2.50
C ARG A 320 -13.82 20.84 -3.74
N ASN A 321 -14.45 21.26 -4.83
CA ASN A 321 -14.36 20.58 -6.11
C ASN A 321 -12.90 20.42 -6.61
N ASP A 322 -12.05 21.47 -6.48
CA ASP A 322 -10.65 21.42 -6.95
C ASP A 322 -9.80 20.40 -6.16
N LEU A 323 -10.03 20.24 -4.85
CA LEU A 323 -9.36 19.23 -4.02
C LEU A 323 -9.95 17.83 -4.26
N ASP A 324 -11.25 17.77 -4.56
CA ASP A 324 -11.95 16.56 -4.97
C ASP A 324 -11.29 15.96 -6.21
N ASP A 325 -11.05 16.78 -7.23
CA ASP A 325 -10.41 16.36 -8.49
C ASP A 325 -8.99 15.80 -8.28
N GLN A 326 -8.17 16.39 -7.39
CA GLN A 326 -6.81 15.92 -7.11
C GLN A 326 -6.80 14.57 -6.36
N LEU A 327 -7.63 14.45 -5.32
CA LEU A 327 -7.71 13.20 -4.55
C LEU A 327 -8.36 12.09 -5.39
N PHE A 328 -9.41 12.42 -6.12
CA PHE A 328 -10.04 11.49 -7.07
C PHE A 328 -9.04 10.99 -8.12
N ALA A 329 -8.26 11.90 -8.72
CA ALA A 329 -7.25 11.54 -9.69
C ALA A 329 -6.21 10.57 -9.09
N GLN A 330 -5.80 10.76 -7.83
CA GLN A 330 -4.88 9.83 -7.16
C GLN A 330 -5.48 8.43 -7.00
N PHE A 331 -6.75 8.34 -6.62
CA PHE A 331 -7.45 7.04 -6.56
C PHE A 331 -7.62 6.42 -7.95
N ALA A 332 -7.97 7.22 -8.95
CA ALA A 332 -8.13 6.74 -10.33
C ALA A 332 -6.81 6.23 -10.92
N LYS A 333 -5.67 6.87 -10.62
CA LYS A 333 -4.33 6.41 -10.99
C LYS A 333 -3.97 5.04 -10.37
N CYS A 334 -4.53 4.71 -9.22
CA CYS A 334 -4.29 3.46 -8.50
C CYS A 334 -5.46 2.45 -8.64
N LYS A 335 -6.34 2.60 -9.63
CA LYS A 335 -7.55 1.76 -9.80
C LYS A 335 -7.26 0.25 -9.92
N ASN A 336 -6.15 -0.13 -10.55
CA ASN A 336 -5.76 -1.53 -10.68
C ASN A 336 -5.41 -2.13 -9.32
N PHE A 337 -4.66 -1.41 -8.49
CA PHE A 337 -4.37 -1.81 -7.11
C PHE A 337 -5.64 -1.91 -6.25
N LEU A 338 -6.54 -0.94 -6.37
CA LEU A 338 -7.83 -0.94 -5.69
C LEU A 338 -8.81 -1.97 -6.24
N ARG A 339 -8.58 -2.49 -7.45
CA ARG A 339 -9.52 -3.35 -8.20
C ARG A 339 -10.92 -2.75 -8.34
N GLN A 340 -10.98 -1.44 -8.31
CA GLN A 340 -12.21 -0.66 -8.40
C GLN A 340 -11.91 0.66 -9.10
N THR A 341 -12.86 1.10 -9.92
CA THR A 341 -12.82 2.46 -10.48
C THR A 341 -13.61 3.37 -9.55
N PRO A 342 -12.98 4.41 -8.97
CA PRO A 342 -13.70 5.41 -8.21
C PRO A 342 -14.68 6.16 -9.12
N ILE A 343 -15.79 6.62 -8.55
CA ILE A 343 -16.80 7.41 -9.25
C ILE A 343 -17.13 8.67 -8.49
N HIS A 344 -17.62 9.70 -9.20
CA HIS A 344 -18.17 10.91 -8.61
C HIS A 344 -19.69 10.85 -8.51
N ALA A 345 -20.25 11.31 -7.40
CA ALA A 345 -21.66 11.61 -7.30
C ALA A 345 -21.92 13.04 -7.84
N ASP A 346 -22.67 13.16 -8.92
CA ASP A 346 -23.05 14.46 -9.50
C ASP A 346 -24.07 15.19 -8.64
N LYS A 347 -25.00 14.43 -8.05
CA LYS A 347 -26.14 14.92 -7.26
C LYS A 347 -26.35 14.07 -6.01
N ARG A 348 -27.17 14.61 -5.08
CA ARG A 348 -27.69 13.82 -3.97
C ARG A 348 -28.56 12.66 -4.45
N CYS A 349 -29.55 12.95 -5.30
CA CYS A 349 -30.47 11.97 -5.85
C CYS A 349 -30.86 12.36 -7.29
N LEU A 350 -31.05 11.37 -8.15
CA LEU A 350 -31.63 11.57 -9.47
C LEU A 350 -33.15 11.69 -9.37
N SER A 351 -33.77 12.56 -10.17
CA SER A 351 -35.22 12.61 -10.33
C SER A 351 -35.72 11.41 -11.14
N ASP A 352 -37.00 11.08 -11.00
CA ASP A 352 -37.63 9.99 -11.78
C ASP A 352 -37.52 10.21 -13.29
N ASP A 353 -37.57 11.47 -13.73
CA ASP A 353 -37.42 11.80 -15.14
C ASP A 353 -36.01 11.56 -15.65
N GLU A 354 -34.97 11.88 -14.86
CA GLU A 354 -33.58 11.58 -15.18
C GLU A 354 -33.30 10.07 -15.23
N ILE A 355 -33.90 9.32 -14.29
CA ILE A 355 -33.80 7.84 -14.28
C ILE A 355 -34.47 7.26 -15.54
N ARG A 356 -35.67 7.71 -15.87
CA ARG A 356 -36.41 7.26 -17.08
C ARG A 356 -35.70 7.64 -18.37
N ALA A 357 -35.05 8.79 -18.41
CA ALA A 357 -34.28 9.27 -19.56
C ALA A 357 -32.93 8.58 -19.72
N GLY A 358 -32.53 7.69 -18.80
CA GLY A 358 -31.23 7.03 -18.82
C GLY A 358 -30.05 8.00 -18.61
N SER A 359 -30.18 8.90 -17.64
CA SER A 359 -29.15 9.89 -17.33
C SER A 359 -27.80 9.23 -17.04
N ASN A 360 -26.72 9.79 -17.60
CA ASN A 360 -25.35 9.40 -17.28
C ASN A 360 -24.84 9.95 -15.93
N LYS A 361 -25.66 10.79 -15.26
CA LYS A 361 -25.31 11.36 -13.94
C LYS A 361 -25.47 10.32 -12.85
N ILE A 362 -24.65 10.43 -11.81
CA ILE A 362 -24.66 9.54 -10.65
C ILE A 362 -25.27 10.29 -9.48
N GLY A 363 -26.41 9.80 -8.99
CA GLY A 363 -27.03 10.24 -7.73
C GLY A 363 -26.44 9.45 -6.55
N LEU A 364 -26.00 10.14 -5.50
CA LEU A 364 -25.42 9.50 -4.31
C LEU A 364 -26.37 8.46 -3.70
N LYS A 365 -27.65 8.85 -3.47
CA LYS A 365 -28.66 7.94 -2.94
C LYS A 365 -28.89 6.75 -3.83
N ASN A 366 -29.11 6.99 -5.12
CA ASN A 366 -29.39 5.92 -6.10
C ASN A 366 -28.23 4.91 -6.17
N TRP A 367 -26.99 5.42 -6.09
CA TRP A 367 -25.80 4.58 -6.12
C TRP A 367 -25.64 3.74 -4.85
N LEU A 368 -25.92 4.34 -3.67
CA LEU A 368 -25.87 3.62 -2.39
C LEU A 368 -26.98 2.58 -2.26
N ASP A 369 -28.20 2.87 -2.73
CA ASP A 369 -29.34 1.96 -2.70
C ASP A 369 -29.21 0.81 -3.73
N GLY A 370 -28.52 1.06 -4.85
CA GLY A 370 -28.25 0.06 -5.89
C GLY A 370 -27.14 -0.94 -5.56
N ARG A 371 -26.53 -0.86 -4.36
CA ARG A 371 -25.39 -1.72 -3.96
C ARG A 371 -25.53 -2.19 -2.52
N GLU A 372 -25.21 -3.44 -2.29
CA GLU A 372 -25.14 -4.00 -0.94
C GLU A 372 -23.75 -3.86 -0.33
N THR A 373 -22.71 -3.97 -1.17
CA THR A 373 -21.31 -3.94 -0.78
C THR A 373 -20.45 -3.26 -1.85
N ASN A 374 -19.20 -3.00 -1.50
CA ASN A 374 -18.18 -2.54 -2.43
C ASN A 374 -18.43 -1.12 -2.99
N GLY A 375 -17.45 -0.59 -3.68
CA GLY A 375 -17.48 0.69 -4.39
C GLY A 375 -16.83 1.84 -3.63
N ILE A 376 -16.22 2.75 -4.39
CA ILE A 376 -15.61 3.97 -3.92
C ILE A 376 -16.30 5.14 -4.62
N ILE A 377 -17.03 5.95 -3.86
CA ILE A 377 -17.75 7.11 -4.37
C ILE A 377 -17.22 8.40 -3.75
N PHE A 378 -16.87 9.32 -4.61
CA PHE A 378 -16.47 10.68 -4.24
C PHE A 378 -17.67 11.61 -4.25
N THR A 379 -17.74 12.47 -3.25
CA THR A 379 -18.82 13.43 -3.10
C THR A 379 -18.35 14.64 -2.29
N THR A 380 -19.08 15.75 -2.39
CA THR A 380 -18.82 16.94 -1.60
C THR A 380 -19.86 17.09 -0.50
N MET A 381 -19.51 17.83 0.57
CA MET A 381 -20.40 18.09 1.70
C MET A 381 -21.75 18.70 1.32
N GLN A 382 -21.78 19.51 0.27
CA GLN A 382 -22.98 20.19 -0.20
C GLN A 382 -24.08 19.23 -0.68
N LYS A 383 -23.72 17.99 -0.99
CA LYS A 383 -24.68 16.96 -1.43
C LYS A 383 -25.43 16.27 -0.27
N PHE A 384 -25.07 16.60 0.99
CA PHE A 384 -25.77 16.16 2.19
C PHE A 384 -26.71 17.25 2.71
N GLU A 385 -27.63 17.69 1.88
CA GLU A 385 -28.65 18.67 2.25
C GLU A 385 -29.61 18.10 3.30
N GLU A 386 -30.32 18.97 4.00
CA GLU A 386 -31.34 18.59 4.99
C GLU A 386 -32.41 17.69 4.36
N SER A 387 -32.64 16.54 4.96
CA SER A 387 -33.66 15.58 4.58
C SER A 387 -34.19 14.93 5.84
N GLU A 388 -35.50 14.70 5.89
CA GLU A 388 -36.13 13.97 6.98
C GLU A 388 -35.77 12.49 7.01
N GLU A 389 -35.31 11.92 5.86
CA GLU A 389 -34.95 10.52 5.74
C GLU A 389 -33.45 10.35 5.50
N PRO A 390 -32.83 9.32 6.12
CA PRO A 390 -31.46 8.93 5.82
C PRO A 390 -31.27 8.59 4.34
N LEU A 391 -30.08 8.89 3.80
CA LEU A 391 -29.69 8.45 2.44
C LEU A 391 -29.59 6.94 2.38
N ASN A 392 -28.97 6.34 3.39
CA ASN A 392 -28.83 4.90 3.53
C ASN A 392 -28.53 4.54 4.99
N SER A 393 -29.08 3.42 5.47
CA SER A 393 -28.95 2.98 6.88
C SER A 393 -28.01 1.77 7.06
N ARG A 394 -27.30 1.36 6.02
CA ARG A 394 -26.34 0.24 6.11
C ARG A 394 -25.18 0.55 7.03
N ARG A 395 -24.68 -0.49 7.72
CA ARG A 395 -23.52 -0.40 8.61
C ARG A 395 -22.18 -0.58 7.87
N ASN A 396 -22.19 -1.26 6.72
CA ASN A 396 -20.99 -1.51 5.93
C ASN A 396 -20.61 -0.34 5.00
N ILE A 397 -20.78 0.88 5.50
CA ILE A 397 -20.33 2.11 4.85
C ILE A 397 -19.22 2.73 5.69
N VAL A 398 -18.10 3.07 5.05
CA VAL A 398 -17.01 3.83 5.67
C VAL A 398 -16.93 5.19 4.98
N VAL A 399 -17.04 6.25 5.77
CA VAL A 399 -16.92 7.63 5.31
C VAL A 399 -15.51 8.13 5.61
N MET A 400 -14.75 8.45 4.56
CA MET A 400 -13.43 9.07 4.62
C MET A 400 -13.58 10.56 4.34
N ALA A 401 -13.38 11.41 5.34
CA ALA A 401 -13.45 12.85 5.19
C ALA A 401 -12.06 13.44 5.04
N ASP A 402 -11.76 14.06 3.89
CA ASP A 402 -10.52 14.82 3.70
C ASP A 402 -10.67 16.23 4.29
N GLU A 403 -9.54 16.80 4.73
CA GLU A 403 -9.46 18.10 5.40
C GLU A 403 -10.43 18.24 6.59
N ALA A 404 -10.48 17.19 7.42
CA ALA A 404 -11.42 17.07 8.55
C ALA A 404 -11.34 18.21 9.59
N HIS A 405 -10.29 19.03 9.58
CA HIS A 405 -10.10 20.18 10.48
C HIS A 405 -10.95 21.40 10.13
N ARG A 406 -11.56 21.45 8.97
CA ARG A 406 -12.29 22.64 8.55
C ARG A 406 -13.58 22.80 9.33
N SER A 407 -13.87 24.03 9.77
CA SER A 407 -15.00 24.42 10.61
C SER A 407 -16.41 24.02 10.10
N GLN A 408 -16.47 23.45 8.91
CA GLN A 408 -17.70 22.93 8.29
C GLN A 408 -18.17 21.60 8.91
N TYR A 409 -17.30 20.91 9.68
CA TYR A 409 -17.59 19.60 10.32
C TYR A 409 -18.23 19.72 11.71
N GLY A 410 -18.70 20.91 12.14
CA GLY A 410 -19.32 21.09 13.46
C GLY A 410 -20.72 20.49 13.59
N PHE A 411 -21.10 20.12 14.84
CA PHE A 411 -22.48 19.75 15.20
C PHE A 411 -23.31 20.94 15.63
N GLU A 412 -22.73 22.15 15.75
CA GLU A 412 -23.40 23.30 16.28
C GLU A 412 -24.57 23.76 15.41
N GLU A 413 -25.70 23.95 16.05
CA GLU A 413 -26.85 24.66 15.50
C GLU A 413 -26.61 26.16 15.63
N LYS A 414 -26.45 26.86 14.51
CA LYS A 414 -26.34 28.33 14.49
C LYS A 414 -27.63 28.92 14.00
N VAL A 415 -28.26 29.75 14.84
CA VAL A 415 -29.40 30.56 14.40
C VAL A 415 -28.85 31.74 13.62
N ASN A 416 -29.22 31.84 12.35
CA ASN A 416 -28.88 32.99 11.54
C ASN A 416 -29.62 34.23 12.12
N ALA A 417 -28.87 35.15 12.72
CA ALA A 417 -29.40 36.32 13.39
C ALA A 417 -30.26 37.26 12.48
N LYS A 418 -30.12 37.13 11.15
CA LYS A 418 -30.88 37.93 10.18
C LYS A 418 -32.16 37.24 9.68
N THR A 419 -32.17 35.91 9.63
CA THR A 419 -33.29 35.15 9.03
C THR A 419 -34.04 34.28 10.02
N GLY A 420 -33.56 34.13 11.26
CA GLY A 420 -34.13 33.25 12.28
C GLY A 420 -34.05 31.76 11.94
N ARG A 421 -33.40 31.37 10.83
CA ARG A 421 -33.24 29.95 10.42
C ARG A 421 -32.15 29.29 11.22
N LEU A 422 -32.45 28.11 11.75
CA LEU A 422 -31.46 27.19 12.31
C LEU A 422 -30.58 26.66 11.17
N THR A 423 -29.25 26.82 11.29
CA THR A 423 -28.29 26.21 10.41
C THR A 423 -27.65 25.05 11.16
N ILE A 424 -27.90 23.84 10.72
CA ILE A 424 -27.30 22.62 11.27
C ILE A 424 -25.91 22.44 10.66
N GLY A 425 -24.91 22.09 11.47
CA GLY A 425 -23.55 21.85 11.00
C GLY A 425 -23.48 20.70 10.00
N ASN A 426 -22.61 20.82 8.99
CA ASN A 426 -22.51 19.86 7.89
C ASN A 426 -22.16 18.42 8.36
N ALA A 427 -21.38 18.28 9.42
CA ALA A 427 -21.05 16.97 9.99
C ALA A 427 -22.27 16.24 10.53
N ARG A 428 -23.19 16.96 11.18
CA ARG A 428 -24.45 16.39 11.64
C ARG A 428 -25.31 15.93 10.46
N ARG A 429 -25.36 16.73 9.38
CA ARG A 429 -26.10 16.35 8.15
C ARG A 429 -25.59 15.06 7.54
N VAL A 430 -24.25 14.89 7.48
CA VAL A 430 -23.66 13.66 6.97
C VAL A 430 -23.96 12.47 7.89
N ARG A 431 -23.88 12.70 9.22
CA ARG A 431 -24.22 11.66 10.20
C ARG A 431 -25.70 11.28 10.15
N ASP A 432 -26.60 12.24 10.01
CA ASP A 432 -28.05 12.00 9.90
C ASP A 432 -28.38 11.29 8.57
N ALA A 433 -27.64 11.59 7.50
CA ALA A 433 -27.81 10.95 6.20
C ALA A 433 -27.26 9.50 6.15
N LEU A 434 -26.21 9.19 6.91
CA LEU A 434 -25.59 7.86 6.99
C LEU A 434 -25.40 7.46 8.46
N PRO A 435 -26.49 7.22 9.22
CA PRO A 435 -26.45 7.14 10.69
C PRO A 435 -25.66 5.98 11.24
N ASN A 436 -25.52 4.90 10.48
CA ASN A 436 -24.82 3.67 10.88
C ASN A 436 -23.44 3.51 10.26
N ALA A 437 -22.97 4.48 9.47
CA ALA A 437 -21.65 4.46 8.85
C ALA A 437 -20.54 4.69 9.88
N THR A 438 -19.34 4.20 9.55
CA THR A 438 -18.12 4.49 10.31
C THR A 438 -17.40 5.67 9.66
N TYR A 439 -16.96 6.63 10.48
CA TYR A 439 -16.35 7.87 10.03
C TYR A 439 -14.90 7.97 10.43
N ILE A 440 -14.03 8.30 9.48
CA ILE A 440 -12.62 8.58 9.69
C ILE A 440 -12.25 9.92 9.05
N GLY A 441 -11.53 10.77 9.77
CA GLY A 441 -11.07 12.07 9.29
C GLY A 441 -9.59 12.03 8.90
N PHE A 442 -9.26 12.63 7.77
CA PHE A 442 -7.89 12.87 7.32
C PHE A 442 -7.62 14.37 7.31
N THR A 443 -6.47 14.79 7.81
CA THR A 443 -6.13 16.22 7.88
C THR A 443 -4.63 16.46 7.75
N GLY A 444 -4.26 17.57 7.08
CA GLY A 444 -2.89 18.06 6.99
C GLY A 444 -2.51 19.08 8.07
N THR A 445 -3.50 19.60 8.81
CA THR A 445 -3.27 20.61 9.84
C THR A 445 -3.68 20.11 11.22
N PRO A 446 -2.99 20.53 12.28
CA PRO A 446 -3.40 20.18 13.64
C PRO A 446 -4.79 20.73 13.92
N ILE A 447 -5.63 19.89 14.52
CA ILE A 447 -6.90 20.33 15.07
C ILE A 447 -6.57 21.00 16.40
N ALA A 448 -6.94 22.28 16.56
CA ALA A 448 -6.77 22.97 17.82
C ALA A 448 -7.45 22.18 18.94
N LEU A 449 -6.84 22.08 20.12
CA LEU A 449 -7.40 21.39 21.30
C LEU A 449 -8.81 21.93 21.68
N GLU A 450 -9.14 23.11 21.19
CA GLU A 450 -10.44 23.77 21.35
C GLU A 450 -11.50 23.32 20.33
N ASP A 451 -11.11 22.66 19.23
CA ASP A 451 -12.08 22.15 18.24
C ASP A 451 -12.61 20.77 18.67
N ARG A 452 -13.43 20.80 19.71
CA ARG A 452 -14.15 19.62 20.22
C ARG A 452 -15.01 18.97 19.14
N ASN A 453 -15.46 19.74 18.16
CA ASN A 453 -16.40 19.29 17.14
C ASN A 453 -15.83 18.19 16.24
N THR A 454 -14.57 18.30 15.80
CA THR A 454 -13.94 17.28 14.96
C THR A 454 -13.75 15.97 15.71
N LEU A 455 -13.32 16.04 16.98
CA LEU A 455 -13.15 14.85 17.82
C LEU A 455 -14.52 14.21 18.17
N GLU A 456 -15.58 14.98 18.29
CA GLU A 456 -16.94 14.46 18.49
C GLU A 456 -17.46 13.70 17.27
N VAL A 457 -17.07 14.11 16.05
CA VAL A 457 -17.47 13.46 14.80
C VAL A 457 -16.68 12.19 14.55
N PHE A 458 -15.36 12.27 14.61
CA PHE A 458 -14.47 11.23 14.14
C PHE A 458 -13.86 10.39 15.27
N GLY A 459 -13.79 10.90 16.49
CA GLY A 459 -13.09 10.30 17.61
C GLY A 459 -11.66 10.85 17.78
N ASN A 460 -10.85 10.15 18.59
CA ASN A 460 -9.50 10.58 18.93
C ASN A 460 -8.51 10.46 17.74
N TYR A 461 -7.35 11.11 17.89
CA TYR A 461 -6.24 10.90 16.97
C TYR A 461 -5.81 9.43 16.92
N ILE A 462 -5.67 8.92 15.70
CA ILE A 462 -5.17 7.58 15.42
C ILE A 462 -3.65 7.60 15.33
N ASP A 463 -3.16 8.58 14.58
CA ASP A 463 -1.75 8.77 14.29
C ASP A 463 -1.45 10.24 14.03
N ILE A 464 -0.24 10.66 14.42
CA ILE A 464 0.24 12.03 14.24
C ILE A 464 1.61 11.97 13.59
N TYR A 465 1.71 12.57 12.41
CA TYR A 465 2.97 12.79 11.70
C TYR A 465 3.08 14.27 11.39
N ASP A 466 3.75 14.98 12.28
CA ASP A 466 3.80 16.44 12.26
C ASP A 466 4.89 17.00 11.33
N MET A 467 4.94 18.32 11.21
CA MET A 467 5.91 19.01 10.36
C MET A 467 7.36 18.75 10.80
N THR A 468 7.62 18.63 12.12
CA THR A 468 8.96 18.40 12.65
C THR A 468 9.48 17.04 12.20
N GLN A 469 8.63 16.02 12.29
CA GLN A 469 8.96 14.68 11.84
C GLN A 469 9.14 14.64 10.32
N ALA A 470 8.23 15.29 9.57
CA ALA A 470 8.26 15.30 8.10
C ALA A 470 9.53 15.99 7.55
N VAL A 471 9.98 17.09 8.19
CA VAL A 471 11.24 17.75 7.84
C VAL A 471 12.44 16.87 8.19
N ALA A 472 12.43 16.21 9.36
CA ALA A 472 13.50 15.28 9.75
C ALA A 472 13.59 14.05 8.81
N ASP A 473 12.49 13.68 8.15
CA ASP A 473 12.43 12.57 7.20
C ASP A 473 12.69 13.02 5.74
N GLY A 474 12.83 14.33 5.49
CA GLY A 474 12.95 14.86 4.13
C GLY A 474 11.67 14.66 3.28
N ALA A 475 10.52 14.49 3.92
CA ALA A 475 9.25 14.28 3.23
C ALA A 475 8.59 15.60 2.77
N THR A 476 9.00 16.72 3.32
CA THR A 476 8.52 18.08 3.00
C THR A 476 9.67 19.07 2.96
#